data_d2d21d2aa2f456ad4563936ec515a9a6
#
_entry.id   d2d21d2aa2f456ad4563936ec515a9a6
#
_cell.length_a   1.000
_cell.length_b   1.000
_cell.length_c   1.000
_cell.angle_alpha   90.00
_cell.angle_beta   90.00
_cell.angle_gamma   90.00
#
_symmetry.space_group_name_H-M   'P 1'
#
loop_
_entity.id
_entity.type
_entity.pdbx_description
1 polymer ?
#
loop_
_entity_poly.entity_id
_entity_poly.type
_entity_poly.pdbx_seq_one_letter_code
_entity_poly.pdbx_strand_id
1 'polypeptide(L)'
;FQLWPLGQSLLPPLVLGIAVVFWLIGFDIIYAMQDFEFDRQHGLRSLVTAWGPRNSLTAAFLSHMIMLGLLLIYGITLKMRVAFLIGWLIILFCLAFEHWIARKRSLKWINTAFFRLNAVISAVFFFVVATEIVFPFFRRIQ
;
A
#
# COMPACT_ATOMS: atom_id res chain seq x y z
N PHE A 1 -10.07 0.48 -31.21
CA PHE A 1 -9.49 0.62 -29.85
C PHE A 1 -10.24 1.75 -29.13
N GLN A 2 -11.34 1.46 -28.46
CA GLN A 2 -11.98 2.43 -27.58
C GLN A 2 -11.24 2.35 -26.24
N LEU A 3 -10.29 3.23 -26.04
CA LEU A 3 -9.44 3.30 -24.86
C LEU A 3 -10.25 3.62 -23.58
N TRP A 4 -11.42 4.24 -23.71
CA TRP A 4 -12.34 4.54 -22.61
C TRP A 4 -13.75 4.80 -23.18
N PRO A 5 -14.80 4.09 -22.74
CA PRO A 5 -16.16 4.41 -23.15
C PRO A 5 -16.54 5.81 -22.65
N LEU A 6 -16.89 6.69 -23.59
CA LEU A 6 -17.42 8.01 -23.27
C LEU A 6 -18.62 7.85 -22.31
N GLY A 7 -18.53 8.46 -21.12
CA GLY A 7 -19.55 8.39 -20.06
C GLY A 7 -19.19 7.58 -18.81
N GLN A 8 -18.03 6.91 -18.80
CA GLN A 8 -17.57 6.29 -17.56
C GLN A 8 -16.84 7.27 -16.64
N SER A 9 -17.03 7.12 -15.34
CA SER A 9 -16.38 7.97 -14.33
C SER A 9 -14.87 7.70 -14.29
N LEU A 10 -14.05 8.76 -14.35
CA LEU A 10 -12.61 8.70 -14.12
C LEU A 10 -12.25 8.54 -12.62
N LEU A 11 -13.23 8.66 -11.74
CA LEU A 11 -13.01 8.64 -10.30
C LEU A 11 -12.34 7.36 -9.80
N PRO A 12 -12.76 6.13 -10.16
CA PRO A 12 -12.11 4.93 -9.66
C PRO A 12 -10.61 4.83 -10.01
N PRO A 13 -10.18 5.02 -11.27
CA PRO A 13 -8.75 4.96 -11.59
C PRO A 13 -7.94 6.08 -10.94
N LEU A 14 -8.50 7.27 -10.75
CA LEU A 14 -7.85 8.35 -10.01
C LEU A 14 -7.65 8.01 -8.53
N VAL A 15 -8.71 7.52 -7.87
CA VAL A 15 -8.62 7.10 -6.45
C VAL A 15 -7.59 5.99 -6.28
N LEU A 16 -7.58 5.01 -7.19
CA LEU A 16 -6.59 3.94 -7.16
C LEU A 16 -5.17 4.48 -7.38
N GLY A 17 -4.98 5.36 -8.34
CA GLY A 17 -3.68 5.99 -8.61
C GLY A 17 -3.14 6.75 -7.40
N ILE A 18 -3.99 7.53 -6.73
CA ILE A 18 -3.61 8.24 -5.51
C ILE A 18 -3.30 7.26 -4.36
N ALA A 19 -4.08 6.18 -4.22
CA ALA A 19 -3.80 5.14 -3.23
C ALA A 19 -2.41 4.51 -3.44
N VAL A 20 -2.05 4.20 -4.69
CA VAL A 20 -0.73 3.67 -5.04
C VAL A 20 0.38 4.67 -4.71
N VAL A 21 0.20 5.96 -4.96
CA VAL A 21 1.17 6.99 -4.58
C VAL A 21 1.41 6.99 -3.07
N PHE A 22 0.36 6.96 -2.24
CA PHE A 22 0.52 6.91 -0.79
C PHE A 22 1.15 5.60 -0.30
N TRP A 23 0.87 4.48 -0.96
CA TRP A 23 1.57 3.23 -0.69
C TRP A 23 3.07 3.35 -0.95
N LEU A 24 3.46 3.88 -2.11
CA LEU A 24 4.88 4.09 -2.47
C LEU A 24 5.58 5.06 -1.53
N ILE A 25 4.93 6.14 -1.11
CA ILE A 25 5.50 7.08 -0.12
C ILE A 25 5.83 6.34 1.18
N GLY A 26 4.88 5.57 1.71
CA GLY A 26 5.12 4.79 2.93
C GLY A 26 6.24 3.75 2.78
N PHE A 27 6.23 3.06 1.63
CA PHE A 27 7.26 2.10 1.23
C PHE A 27 8.65 2.74 1.19
N ASP A 28 8.81 3.84 0.48
CA ASP A 28 10.11 4.51 0.30
C ASP A 28 10.66 5.04 1.63
N ILE A 29 9.80 5.55 2.50
CA ILE A 29 10.22 6.02 3.83
C ILE A 29 10.75 4.84 4.68
N ILE A 30 10.05 3.70 4.71
CA ILE A 30 10.50 2.52 5.46
C ILE A 30 11.79 1.98 4.86
N TYR A 31 11.90 1.97 3.53
CA TYR A 31 13.11 1.56 2.84
C TYR A 31 14.31 2.46 3.18
N ALA A 32 14.12 3.78 3.15
CA ALA A 32 15.15 4.75 3.51
C ALA A 32 15.62 4.65 4.97
N MET A 33 14.80 4.09 5.87
CA MET A 33 15.23 3.85 7.26
C MET A 33 16.39 2.85 7.38
N GLN A 34 16.62 2.01 6.38
CA GLN A 34 17.73 1.05 6.37
C GLN A 34 19.08 1.75 6.27
N ASP A 35 19.13 2.86 5.56
CA ASP A 35 20.35 3.61 5.29
C ASP A 35 20.60 4.72 6.33
N PHE A 36 19.72 4.87 7.33
CA PHE A 36 19.77 5.96 8.30
C PHE A 36 21.13 6.12 8.99
N GLU A 37 21.71 5.03 9.49
CA GLU A 37 23.00 5.11 10.20
C GLU A 37 24.16 5.44 9.23
N PHE A 38 24.13 4.90 8.03
CA PHE A 38 25.08 5.22 6.98
C PHE A 38 24.99 6.68 6.56
N ASP A 39 23.79 7.14 6.24
CA ASP A 39 23.51 8.53 5.84
C ASP A 39 23.97 9.52 6.91
N ARG A 40 23.66 9.21 8.18
CA ARG A 40 24.04 10.06 9.31
C ARG A 40 25.55 10.15 9.47
N GLN A 41 26.28 9.03 9.33
CA GLN A 41 27.74 9.00 9.47
C GLN A 41 28.44 9.74 8.34
N HIS A 42 27.87 9.73 7.13
CA HIS A 42 28.45 10.39 5.95
C HIS A 42 27.87 11.78 5.67
N GLY A 43 27.06 12.32 6.56
CA GLY A 43 26.47 13.67 6.42
C GLY A 43 25.50 13.78 5.24
N LEU A 44 24.94 12.65 4.77
CA LEU A 44 23.96 12.63 3.69
C LEU A 44 22.60 13.12 4.18
N ARG A 45 21.92 13.89 3.32
CA ARG A 45 20.58 14.41 3.61
C ARG A 45 19.52 13.47 3.04
N SER A 46 18.81 12.82 3.93
CA SER A 46 17.60 12.05 3.60
C SER A 46 16.43 12.52 4.46
N LEU A 47 15.21 12.16 4.09
CA LEU A 47 14.02 12.48 4.91
C LEU A 47 14.18 11.89 6.32
N VAL A 48 14.75 10.69 6.41
CA VAL A 48 14.93 10.00 7.70
C VAL A 48 16.01 10.66 8.55
N THR A 49 17.08 11.20 7.95
CA THR A 49 18.09 11.98 8.71
C THR A 49 17.56 13.31 9.17
N ALA A 50 16.67 13.95 8.38
CA ALA A 50 16.09 15.25 8.72
C ALA A 50 15.01 15.16 9.81
N TRP A 51 14.14 14.16 9.76
CA TRP A 51 12.99 14.02 10.67
C TRP A 51 13.23 13.05 11.82
N GLY A 52 14.23 12.23 11.71
CA GLY A 52 14.53 11.13 12.62
C GLY A 52 13.66 9.89 12.37
N PRO A 53 14.14 8.71 12.75
CA PRO A 53 13.47 7.43 12.44
C PRO A 53 12.04 7.33 12.97
N ARG A 54 11.78 7.88 14.16
CA ARG A 54 10.44 7.82 14.78
C ARG A 54 9.40 8.60 13.98
N ASN A 55 9.73 9.85 13.61
CA ASN A 55 8.81 10.69 12.85
C ASN A 55 8.62 10.18 11.43
N SER A 56 9.69 9.67 10.82
CA SER A 56 9.63 9.04 9.50
C SER A 56 8.72 7.81 9.50
N LEU A 57 8.84 6.95 10.51
CA LEU A 57 7.96 5.79 10.65
C LEU A 57 6.49 6.19 10.86
N THR A 58 6.24 7.28 11.60
CA THR A 58 4.89 7.84 11.75
C THR A 58 4.35 8.35 10.42
N ALA A 59 5.17 9.06 9.64
CA ALA A 59 4.78 9.54 8.31
C ALA A 59 4.46 8.37 7.35
N ALA A 60 5.28 7.32 7.35
CA ALA A 60 5.01 6.09 6.59
C ALA A 60 3.69 5.43 7.02
N PHE A 61 3.45 5.34 8.33
CA PHE A 61 2.20 4.79 8.85
C PHE A 61 0.98 5.60 8.40
N LEU A 62 1.03 6.93 8.49
CA LEU A 62 -0.06 7.80 8.03
C LEU A 62 -0.29 7.64 6.52
N SER A 63 0.75 7.54 5.72
CA SER A 63 0.63 7.30 4.27
C SER A 63 -0.08 5.99 3.99
N HIS A 64 0.27 4.90 4.67
CA HIS A 64 -0.41 3.61 4.53
C HIS A 64 -1.88 3.65 5.02
N MET A 65 -2.19 4.41 6.07
CA MET A 65 -3.58 4.60 6.51
C MET A 65 -4.42 5.36 5.48
N ILE A 66 -3.86 6.40 4.86
CA ILE A 66 -4.52 7.12 3.75
C ILE A 66 -4.76 6.17 2.57
N MET A 67 -3.76 5.38 2.20
CA MET A 67 -3.88 4.37 1.14
C MET A 67 -5.01 3.39 1.43
N LEU A 68 -5.08 2.83 2.64
CA LEU A 68 -6.15 1.88 3.03
C LEU A 68 -7.53 2.52 2.96
N GLY A 69 -7.67 3.79 3.38
CA GLY A 69 -8.91 4.55 3.24
C GLY A 69 -9.32 4.75 1.78
N LEU A 70 -8.35 5.12 0.92
CA LEU A 70 -8.60 5.27 -0.52
C LEU A 70 -8.98 3.95 -1.20
N LEU A 71 -8.36 2.83 -0.80
CA LEU A 71 -8.76 1.51 -1.30
C LEU A 71 -10.20 1.16 -0.90
N LEU A 72 -10.65 1.50 0.31
CA LEU A 72 -12.04 1.32 0.70
C LEU A 72 -12.98 2.15 -0.18
N ILE A 73 -12.66 3.43 -0.41
CA ILE A 73 -13.43 4.30 -1.30
C ILE A 73 -13.49 3.69 -2.71
N TYR A 74 -12.36 3.19 -3.22
CA TYR A 74 -12.30 2.49 -4.50
C TYR A 74 -13.25 1.28 -4.55
N GLY A 75 -13.19 0.41 -3.54
CA GLY A 75 -14.06 -0.77 -3.45
C GLY A 75 -15.54 -0.42 -3.37
N ILE A 76 -15.91 0.59 -2.58
CA ILE A 76 -17.28 1.09 -2.46
C ILE A 76 -17.79 1.66 -3.78
N THR A 77 -16.96 2.49 -4.45
CA THR A 77 -17.31 3.11 -5.73
C THR A 77 -17.59 2.07 -6.82
N LEU A 78 -16.83 0.98 -6.84
CA LEU A 78 -17.01 -0.13 -7.78
C LEU A 78 -18.00 -1.19 -7.28
N LYS A 79 -18.61 -0.99 -6.10
CA LYS A 79 -19.55 -1.96 -5.48
C LYS A 79 -18.93 -3.36 -5.32
N MET A 80 -17.63 -3.40 -5.00
CA MET A 80 -16.92 -4.65 -4.71
C MET A 80 -17.41 -5.26 -3.41
N ARG A 81 -17.32 -6.60 -3.27
CA ARG A 81 -17.97 -7.34 -2.19
C ARG A 81 -16.96 -8.05 -1.26
N VAL A 82 -17.35 -9.25 -0.82
CA VAL A 82 -16.66 -10.01 0.23
C VAL A 82 -15.21 -10.32 -0.13
N ALA A 83 -14.94 -10.70 -1.39
CA ALA A 83 -13.58 -10.99 -1.82
C ALA A 83 -12.65 -9.77 -1.66
N PHE A 84 -13.15 -8.58 -2.02
CA PHE A 84 -12.40 -7.34 -1.84
C PHE A 84 -12.14 -7.04 -0.36
N LEU A 85 -13.14 -7.19 0.52
CA LEU A 85 -12.98 -6.98 1.95
C LEU A 85 -11.95 -7.93 2.57
N ILE A 86 -11.97 -9.20 2.18
CA ILE A 86 -10.97 -10.17 2.63
C ILE A 86 -9.57 -9.73 2.19
N GLY A 87 -9.40 -9.38 0.92
CA GLY A 87 -8.12 -8.88 0.40
C GLY A 87 -7.66 -7.61 1.12
N TRP A 88 -8.56 -6.67 1.35
CA TRP A 88 -8.27 -5.44 2.10
C TRP A 88 -7.80 -5.73 3.53
N LEU A 89 -8.45 -6.67 4.24
CA LEU A 89 -8.03 -7.12 5.58
C LEU A 89 -6.64 -7.78 5.56
N ILE A 90 -6.34 -8.58 4.54
CA ILE A 90 -5.01 -9.18 4.37
C ILE A 90 -3.95 -8.08 4.18
N ILE A 91 -4.23 -7.08 3.33
CA ILE A 91 -3.33 -5.95 3.11
C ILE A 91 -3.12 -5.16 4.40
N LEU A 92 -4.18 -4.86 5.14
CA LEU A 92 -4.11 -4.20 6.45
C LEU A 92 -3.20 -4.97 7.41
N PHE A 93 -3.36 -6.30 7.49
CA PHE A 93 -2.53 -7.14 8.34
C PHE A 93 -1.06 -7.15 7.91
N CYS A 94 -0.79 -7.26 6.59
CA CYS A 94 0.57 -7.18 6.05
C CYS A 94 1.25 -5.85 6.40
N LEU A 95 0.56 -4.72 6.24
CA LEU A 95 1.07 -3.39 6.59
C LEU A 95 1.31 -3.23 8.10
N ALA A 96 0.40 -3.73 8.94
CA ALA A 96 0.58 -3.71 10.38
C ALA A 96 1.83 -4.50 10.79
N PHE A 97 2.05 -5.65 10.17
CA PHE A 97 3.23 -6.48 10.41
C PHE A 97 4.52 -5.83 9.90
N GLU A 98 4.47 -5.17 8.74
CA GLU A 98 5.57 -4.39 8.18
C GLU A 98 6.02 -3.27 9.14
N HIS A 99 5.08 -2.48 9.65
CA HIS A 99 5.36 -1.43 10.64
C HIS A 99 5.89 -1.99 11.96
N TRP A 100 5.41 -3.16 12.39
CA TRP A 100 5.93 -3.83 13.58
C TRP A 100 7.40 -4.25 13.40
N ILE A 101 7.77 -4.79 12.24
CA ILE A 101 9.16 -5.14 11.91
C ILE A 101 10.03 -3.89 11.85
N ALA A 102 9.55 -2.83 11.16
CA ALA A 102 10.30 -1.58 11.01
C ALA A 102 10.63 -0.91 12.35
N ARG A 103 9.73 -1.01 13.34
CA ARG A 103 9.99 -0.53 14.71
C ARG A 103 11.16 -1.24 15.40
N LYS A 104 11.37 -2.51 15.14
CA LYS A 104 12.43 -3.31 15.79
C LYS A 104 13.83 -3.08 15.22
N ARG A 105 13.97 -2.28 14.16
CA ARG A 105 15.25 -1.88 13.52
C ARG A 105 16.21 -3.03 13.21
N SER A 106 15.72 -4.24 13.01
CA SER A 106 16.55 -5.38 12.62
C SER A 106 16.77 -5.32 11.10
N LEU A 107 17.87 -4.67 10.69
CA LEU A 107 18.23 -4.43 9.28
C LEU A 107 18.17 -5.68 8.39
N LYS A 108 18.59 -6.83 8.91
CA LYS A 108 18.54 -8.10 8.15
C LYS A 108 17.13 -8.61 7.87
N TRP A 109 16.20 -8.38 8.78
CA TRP A 109 14.81 -8.79 8.64
C TRP A 109 14.00 -7.82 7.79
N ILE A 110 14.32 -6.52 7.86
CA ILE A 110 13.63 -5.50 7.07
C ILE A 110 13.77 -5.81 5.58
N ASN A 111 14.97 -6.08 5.08
CA ASN A 111 15.22 -6.23 3.64
C ASN A 111 14.41 -7.39 3.04
N THR A 112 14.47 -8.58 3.63
CA THR A 112 13.81 -9.76 3.05
C THR A 112 12.30 -9.78 3.32
N ALA A 113 11.87 -9.46 4.55
CA ALA A 113 10.46 -9.47 4.93
C ALA A 113 9.68 -8.35 4.22
N PHE A 114 10.27 -7.17 4.14
CA PHE A 114 9.70 -5.98 3.51
C PHE A 114 9.38 -6.22 2.02
N PHE A 115 10.34 -6.70 1.22
CA PHE A 115 10.09 -7.00 -0.19
C PHE A 115 9.06 -8.11 -0.37
N ARG A 116 9.08 -9.15 0.47
CA ARG A 116 8.10 -10.23 0.40
C ARG A 116 6.70 -9.76 0.76
N LEU A 117 6.55 -8.94 1.81
CA LEU A 117 5.24 -8.40 2.20
C LEU A 117 4.64 -7.52 1.10
N ASN A 118 5.44 -6.64 0.50
CA ASN A 118 4.98 -5.78 -0.59
C ASN A 118 4.62 -6.58 -1.85
N ALA A 119 5.36 -7.65 -2.16
CA ALA A 119 4.98 -8.58 -3.23
C ALA A 119 3.65 -9.29 -2.93
N VAL A 120 3.43 -9.70 -1.67
CA VAL A 120 2.15 -10.30 -1.24
C VAL A 120 1.01 -9.30 -1.36
N ILE A 121 1.19 -8.05 -0.89
CA ILE A 121 0.19 -6.98 -0.99
C ILE A 121 -0.21 -6.77 -2.46
N SER A 122 0.77 -6.66 -3.36
CA SER A 122 0.53 -6.48 -4.80
C SER A 122 -0.21 -7.66 -5.40
N ALA A 123 0.20 -8.88 -5.08
CA ALA A 123 -0.44 -10.10 -5.58
C ALA A 123 -1.88 -10.24 -5.06
N VAL A 124 -2.11 -10.03 -3.77
CA VAL A 124 -3.46 -10.06 -3.16
C VAL A 124 -4.36 -9.04 -3.84
N PHE A 125 -3.91 -7.80 -3.98
CA PHE A 125 -4.70 -6.76 -4.65
C PHE A 125 -5.05 -7.15 -6.08
N PHE A 126 -4.06 -7.61 -6.85
CA PHE A 126 -4.26 -8.03 -8.23
C PHE A 126 -5.29 -9.16 -8.34
N PHE A 127 -5.13 -10.24 -7.57
CA PHE A 127 -6.04 -11.39 -7.65
C PHE A 127 -7.45 -11.05 -7.18
N VAL A 128 -7.59 -10.24 -6.13
CA VAL A 128 -8.89 -9.81 -5.62
C VAL A 128 -9.63 -8.97 -6.65
N VAL A 129 -8.97 -7.97 -7.23
CA VAL A 129 -9.58 -7.11 -8.24
C VAL A 129 -9.88 -7.89 -9.51
N ALA A 130 -8.97 -8.76 -9.95
CA ALA A 130 -9.19 -9.63 -11.10
C ALA A 130 -10.39 -10.55 -10.89
N THR A 131 -10.52 -11.16 -9.70
CA THR A 131 -11.66 -12.02 -9.36
C THR A 131 -12.97 -11.25 -9.39
N GLU A 132 -13.01 -10.05 -8.81
CA GLU A 132 -14.22 -9.22 -8.79
C GLU A 132 -14.63 -8.72 -10.19
N ILE A 133 -13.67 -8.55 -11.11
CA ILE A 133 -13.93 -8.09 -12.49
C ILE A 133 -14.30 -9.24 -13.39
N VAL A 134 -13.55 -10.37 -13.33
CA VAL A 134 -13.71 -11.51 -14.26
C VAL A 134 -14.91 -12.37 -13.90
N PHE A 135 -15.23 -12.49 -12.62
CA PHE A 135 -16.37 -13.29 -12.16
C PHE A 135 -17.53 -12.42 -11.65
N PRO A 136 -18.22 -11.65 -12.51
CA PRO A 136 -19.38 -10.86 -12.13
C PRO A 136 -20.56 -11.74 -11.67
N PHE A 137 -20.45 -13.06 -11.83
CA PHE A 137 -21.45 -14.05 -11.39
C PHE A 137 -21.74 -13.97 -9.89
N PHE A 138 -20.74 -13.66 -9.07
CA PHE A 138 -20.95 -13.40 -7.64
C PHE A 138 -21.68 -12.08 -7.35
N ARG A 139 -21.86 -11.22 -8.35
CA ARG A 139 -22.68 -9.99 -8.25
C ARG A 139 -24.19 -10.23 -8.34
N ARG A 140 -24.67 -11.38 -8.85
CA ARG A 140 -26.09 -11.62 -9.19
C ARG A 140 -26.87 -12.42 -8.16
N ILE A 141 -26.25 -12.82 -7.04
CA ILE A 141 -26.98 -13.52 -5.99
C ILE A 141 -27.39 -12.50 -4.92
N GLN A 142 -28.32 -11.63 -5.33
CA GLN A 142 -29.30 -10.94 -4.46
C GLN A 142 -30.37 -10.27 -5.30
#